data_72e7c13a138ce5544bb1b3a7a32328a7
#
_entry.id   72e7c13a138ce5544bb1b3a7a32328a7
#
_cell.length_a   1.000
_cell.length_b   1.000
_cell.length_c   1.000
_cell.angle_alpha   90.00
_cell.angle_beta   90.00
_cell.angle_gamma   90.00
#
_symmetry.space_group_name_H-M   'P 1'
#
loop_
_entity.id
_entity.type
_entity.pdbx_description
1 polymer ?
#
loop_
_entity_poly.entity_id
_entity_poly.type
_entity_poly.pdbx_seq_one_letter_code
_entity_poly.pdbx_strand_id
1 'polypeptide(L)'
;MPQVGVIVGSASDHPVMEDTMKTLEGLGIEAELVTASAHRNPERVREWVNGAAERGVEVIIAAAGGAAALPGVVASYTTMPVIGVPLASSELGGVDALHSIVQMPPGVPVACVAVGAWGARNAALL
;
A
#
# COMPACT_ATOMS: atom_id res chain seq x y z
N MET A 1 11.85 2.68 -15.64
CA MET A 1 10.76 1.78 -15.21
C MET A 1 10.59 1.92 -13.70
N PRO A 2 9.36 2.07 -13.18
CA PRO A 2 9.15 2.15 -11.73
C PRO A 2 9.58 0.87 -11.03
N GLN A 3 10.34 1.00 -9.94
CA GLN A 3 10.77 -0.14 -9.12
C GLN A 3 9.79 -0.41 -7.97
N VAL A 4 9.06 0.63 -7.55
CA VAL A 4 8.09 0.54 -6.47
C VAL A 4 6.72 0.93 -7.01
N GLY A 5 5.71 0.10 -6.73
CA GLY A 5 4.32 0.42 -7.01
C GLY A 5 3.64 0.85 -5.70
N VAL A 6 3.00 2.01 -5.72
CA VAL A 6 2.22 2.52 -4.58
C VAL A 6 0.75 2.49 -4.97
N ILE A 7 -0.06 1.84 -4.15
CA ILE A 7 -1.50 1.75 -4.38
C ILE A 7 -2.27 2.25 -3.16
N VAL A 8 -3.27 3.08 -3.41
CA VAL A 8 -4.17 3.63 -2.39
C VAL A 8 -5.62 3.34 -2.76
N GLY A 9 -6.48 3.22 -1.77
CA GLY A 9 -7.90 2.89 -1.99
C GLY A 9 -8.78 4.08 -2.34
N SER A 10 -8.30 5.31 -2.11
CA SER A 10 -9.06 6.54 -2.34
C SER A 10 -8.13 7.69 -2.67
N ALA A 11 -8.62 8.62 -3.50
CA ALA A 11 -7.89 9.86 -3.79
C ALA A 11 -7.64 10.70 -2.53
N SER A 12 -8.49 10.58 -1.51
CA SER A 12 -8.31 11.27 -0.22
C SER A 12 -7.08 10.79 0.54
N ASP A 13 -6.49 9.66 0.17
CA ASP A 13 -5.27 9.12 0.78
C ASP A 13 -3.99 9.70 0.17
N HIS A 14 -4.09 10.40 -0.96
CA HIS A 14 -2.93 10.96 -1.67
C HIS A 14 -2.09 11.92 -0.80
N PRO A 15 -2.67 12.85 -0.02
CA PRO A 15 -1.86 13.79 0.76
C PRO A 15 -0.89 13.12 1.72
N VAL A 16 -1.31 12.07 2.44
CA VAL A 16 -0.43 11.36 3.37
C VAL A 16 0.63 10.56 2.62
N MET A 17 0.29 10.01 1.47
CA MET A 17 1.22 9.21 0.67
C MET A 17 2.19 10.04 -0.17
N GLU A 18 2.03 11.36 -0.21
CA GLU A 18 3.05 12.25 -0.75
C GLU A 18 4.39 12.10 -0.03
N ASP A 19 4.37 11.86 1.29
CA ASP A 19 5.61 11.58 2.05
C ASP A 19 6.33 10.34 1.52
N THR A 20 5.59 9.30 1.18
CA THR A 20 6.15 8.10 0.56
C THR A 20 6.80 8.43 -0.78
N MET A 21 6.07 9.12 -1.64
CA MET A 21 6.54 9.44 -2.99
C MET A 21 7.78 10.34 -2.97
N LYS A 22 7.77 11.36 -2.12
CA LYS A 22 8.92 12.27 -1.96
C LYS A 22 10.14 11.57 -1.38
N THR A 23 9.93 10.67 -0.43
CA THR A 23 11.03 9.92 0.17
C THR A 23 11.66 8.99 -0.86
N LEU A 24 10.86 8.28 -1.66
CA LEU A 24 11.37 7.44 -2.74
C LEU A 24 12.14 8.26 -3.78
N GLU A 25 11.59 9.41 -4.18
CA GLU A 25 12.26 10.33 -5.12
C GLU A 25 13.62 10.78 -4.58
N GLY A 26 13.67 11.16 -3.30
CA GLY A 26 14.92 11.57 -2.64
C GLY A 26 15.96 10.46 -2.58
N LEU A 27 15.55 9.21 -2.61
CA LEU A 27 16.44 8.04 -2.65
C LEU A 27 16.82 7.62 -4.08
N GLY A 28 16.33 8.33 -5.08
CA GLY A 28 16.57 7.98 -6.48
C GLY A 28 15.77 6.77 -6.96
N ILE A 29 14.69 6.42 -6.29
CA ILE A 29 13.85 5.29 -6.64
C ILE A 29 12.62 5.77 -7.41
N GLU A 30 12.46 5.26 -8.62
CA GLU A 30 11.28 5.55 -9.43
C GLU A 30 10.08 4.76 -8.93
N ALA A 31 8.95 5.44 -8.74
CA ALA A 31 7.72 4.84 -8.23
C ALA A 31 6.51 5.28 -9.06
N GLU A 32 5.52 4.40 -9.15
CA GLU A 32 4.20 4.74 -9.70
C GLU A 32 3.16 4.76 -8.59
N LEU A 33 2.12 5.58 -8.74
CA LEU A 33 1.01 5.68 -7.80
C LEU A 33 -0.30 5.41 -8.54
N VAL A 34 -1.09 4.49 -8.00
CA VAL A 34 -2.41 4.18 -8.54
C VAL A 34 -3.47 4.25 -7.44
N THR A 35 -4.68 4.62 -7.84
CA THR A 35 -5.85 4.62 -6.96
C THR A 35 -6.79 3.50 -7.38
N ALA A 36 -7.02 2.54 -6.49
CA ALA A 36 -7.98 1.46 -6.71
C ALA A 36 -8.43 0.87 -5.38
N SER A 37 -9.72 0.76 -5.16
CA SER A 37 -10.29 0.26 -3.92
C SER A 37 -10.48 -1.25 -3.97
N ALA A 38 -10.00 -1.96 -2.94
CA ALA A 38 -10.25 -3.40 -2.82
C ALA A 38 -11.74 -3.73 -2.67
N HIS A 39 -12.50 -2.85 -2.01
CA HIS A 39 -13.93 -3.06 -1.79
C HIS A 39 -14.80 -2.59 -2.97
N ARG A 40 -14.45 -1.47 -3.59
CA ARG A 40 -15.28 -0.84 -4.63
C ARG A 40 -14.86 -1.17 -6.04
N ASN A 41 -13.58 -1.51 -6.25
CA ASN A 41 -13.04 -1.84 -7.58
C ASN A 41 -11.98 -2.93 -7.50
N PRO A 42 -12.35 -4.14 -7.01
CA PRO A 42 -11.39 -5.23 -6.81
C PRO A 42 -10.73 -5.70 -8.10
N GLU A 43 -11.42 -5.66 -9.21
CA GLU A 43 -10.88 -6.08 -10.51
C GLU A 43 -9.71 -5.20 -10.95
N ARG A 44 -9.82 -3.88 -10.74
CA ARG A 44 -8.73 -2.95 -11.06
C ARG A 44 -7.50 -3.22 -10.20
N VAL A 45 -7.70 -3.55 -8.92
CA VAL A 45 -6.60 -3.94 -8.03
C VAL A 45 -5.89 -5.16 -8.57
N ARG A 46 -6.64 -6.20 -8.92
CA ARG A 46 -6.09 -7.44 -9.45
C ARG A 46 -5.29 -7.21 -10.73
N GLU A 47 -5.85 -6.48 -11.68
CA GLU A 47 -5.21 -6.19 -12.95
C GLU A 47 -3.90 -5.42 -12.76
N TRP A 48 -3.93 -4.41 -11.90
CA TRP A 48 -2.73 -3.60 -11.61
C TRP A 48 -1.62 -4.45 -11.00
N VAL A 49 -1.95 -5.28 -10.01
CA VAL A 49 -0.97 -6.15 -9.35
C VAL A 49 -0.42 -7.19 -10.34
N ASN A 50 -1.29 -7.81 -11.13
CA ASN A 50 -0.86 -8.83 -12.09
C ASN A 50 0.07 -8.29 -13.17
N GLY A 51 -0.07 -7.02 -13.52
CA GLY A 51 0.81 -6.35 -14.49
C GLY A 51 2.07 -5.72 -13.90
N ALA A 52 2.22 -5.73 -12.57
CA ALA A 52 3.29 -4.99 -11.91
C ALA A 52 4.70 -5.46 -12.29
N ALA A 53 4.93 -6.76 -12.33
CA ALA A 53 6.24 -7.32 -12.68
C ALA A 53 6.69 -6.92 -14.09
N GLU A 54 5.78 -6.91 -15.05
CA GLU A 54 6.08 -6.51 -16.43
C GLU A 54 6.46 -5.04 -16.53
N ARG A 55 5.95 -4.21 -15.62
CA ARG A 55 6.32 -2.79 -15.55
C ARG A 55 7.64 -2.54 -14.81
N GLY A 56 8.25 -3.57 -14.24
CA GLY A 56 9.52 -3.46 -13.51
C GLY A 56 9.35 -3.27 -12.00
N VAL A 57 8.13 -3.34 -11.48
CA VAL A 57 7.87 -3.22 -10.05
C VAL A 57 8.44 -4.43 -9.30
N GLU A 58 9.15 -4.15 -8.22
CA GLU A 58 9.78 -5.19 -7.38
C GLU A 58 9.18 -5.22 -5.97
N VAL A 59 8.62 -4.11 -5.50
CA VAL A 59 8.00 -3.96 -4.17
C VAL A 59 6.72 -3.15 -4.30
N ILE A 60 5.69 -3.54 -3.58
CA ILE A 60 4.42 -2.81 -3.55
C ILE A 60 4.19 -2.23 -2.16
N ILE A 61 3.86 -0.95 -2.11
CA ILE A 61 3.40 -0.24 -0.91
C ILE A 61 1.90 -0.02 -1.07
N ALA A 62 1.11 -0.58 -0.16
CA ALA A 62 -0.35 -0.47 -0.19
C ALA A 62 -0.85 0.23 1.06
N ALA A 63 -1.58 1.33 0.89
CA ALA A 63 -2.10 2.12 1.99
C ALA A 63 -3.62 2.11 2.00
N ALA A 64 -4.21 1.94 3.17
CA ALA A 64 -5.65 1.89 3.32
C ALA A 64 -6.09 2.28 4.73
N GLY A 65 -7.29 2.87 4.83
CA GLY A 65 -7.95 3.17 6.09
C GLY A 65 -9.20 2.32 6.29
N GLY A 66 -9.84 2.48 7.43
CA GLY A 66 -11.04 1.71 7.76
C GLY A 66 -10.78 0.22 7.83
N ALA A 67 -11.61 -0.59 7.19
CA ALA A 67 -11.45 -2.04 7.10
C ALA A 67 -10.28 -2.48 6.23
N ALA A 68 -9.44 -1.61 5.83
CA ALA A 68 -8.12 -1.68 5.19
C ALA A 68 -7.75 -3.03 4.54
N ALA A 69 -8.61 -3.56 3.69
CA ALA A 69 -8.40 -4.86 3.03
C ALA A 69 -7.34 -4.81 1.93
N LEU A 70 -7.00 -3.63 1.43
CA LEU A 70 -6.18 -3.47 0.24
C LEU A 70 -4.80 -4.15 0.34
N PRO A 71 -4.00 -3.97 1.39
CA PRO A 71 -2.69 -4.62 1.45
C PRO A 71 -2.77 -6.15 1.40
N GLY A 72 -3.70 -6.75 2.14
CA GLY A 72 -3.91 -8.20 2.14
C GLY A 72 -4.41 -8.71 0.79
N VAL A 73 -5.30 -7.97 0.15
CA VAL A 73 -5.78 -8.32 -1.20
C VAL A 73 -4.64 -8.26 -2.22
N VAL A 74 -3.83 -7.21 -2.18
CA VAL A 74 -2.63 -7.11 -3.01
C VAL A 74 -1.71 -8.31 -2.78
N ALA A 75 -1.41 -8.62 -1.54
CA ALA A 75 -0.53 -9.73 -1.19
C ALA A 75 -1.06 -11.09 -1.66
N SER A 76 -2.39 -11.23 -1.80
CA SER A 76 -3.00 -12.46 -2.30
C SER A 76 -2.74 -12.70 -3.80
N TYR A 77 -2.35 -11.66 -4.54
CA TYR A 77 -2.13 -11.73 -5.98
C TYR A 77 -0.66 -11.77 -6.39
N THR A 78 0.27 -11.65 -5.46
CA THR A 78 1.69 -11.54 -5.80
C THR A 78 2.59 -12.17 -4.74
N THR A 79 3.78 -12.60 -5.15
CA THR A 79 4.85 -13.02 -4.25
C THR A 79 5.86 -11.90 -4.00
N MET A 80 5.65 -10.71 -4.57
CA MET A 80 6.48 -9.54 -4.28
C MET A 80 6.30 -9.13 -2.82
N PRO A 81 7.32 -8.52 -2.20
CA PRO A 81 7.15 -7.88 -0.89
C PRO A 81 6.01 -6.83 -0.93
N VAL A 82 5.11 -6.91 0.03
CA VAL A 82 4.02 -5.94 0.20
C VAL A 82 4.19 -5.26 1.54
N ILE A 83 4.29 -3.94 1.53
CA ILE A 83 4.38 -3.11 2.71
C ILE A 83 3.03 -2.42 2.88
N GLY A 84 2.38 -2.64 4.02
CA GLY A 84 1.06 -2.07 4.31
C GLY A 84 1.15 -0.85 5.20
N VAL A 85 0.50 0.24 4.78
CA VAL A 85 0.45 1.49 5.54
C VAL A 85 -0.97 1.71 6.05
N PRO A 86 -1.22 1.56 7.37
CA PRO A 86 -2.53 1.85 7.92
C PRO A 86 -2.78 3.36 7.99
N LEU A 87 -3.96 3.79 7.56
CA LEU A 87 -4.33 5.20 7.52
C LEU A 87 -5.44 5.51 8.52
N ALA A 88 -5.37 6.70 9.15
CA ALA A 88 -6.31 7.16 10.17
C ALA A 88 -7.48 7.92 9.52
N SER A 89 -8.16 7.30 8.56
CA SER A 89 -9.24 7.94 7.79
C SER A 89 -10.66 7.58 8.25
N SER A 90 -10.80 6.86 9.34
CA SER A 90 -12.09 6.50 9.91
C SER A 90 -12.28 7.08 11.32
N GLU A 91 -13.49 6.90 11.86
CA GLU A 91 -13.83 7.32 13.22
C GLU A 91 -12.98 6.60 14.30
N LEU A 92 -12.37 5.45 13.96
CA LEU A 92 -11.53 4.70 14.89
C LEU A 92 -10.06 5.12 14.84
N GLY A 93 -9.73 6.18 14.10
CA GLY A 93 -8.42 6.82 14.16
C GLY A 93 -7.24 5.97 13.70
N GLY A 94 -7.49 4.98 12.84
CA GLY A 94 -6.44 4.12 12.29
C GLY A 94 -6.21 2.82 13.06
N VAL A 95 -6.82 2.61 14.23
CA VAL A 95 -6.72 1.35 14.98
C VAL A 95 -7.35 0.21 14.19
N ASP A 96 -8.46 0.48 13.54
CA ASP A 96 -9.13 -0.44 12.64
C ASP A 96 -8.24 -0.86 11.46
N ALA A 97 -7.61 0.12 10.81
CA ALA A 97 -6.69 -0.14 9.69
C ALA A 97 -5.47 -0.94 10.16
N LEU A 98 -4.89 -0.56 11.30
CA LEU A 98 -3.75 -1.27 11.87
C LEU A 98 -4.08 -2.74 12.11
N HIS A 99 -5.20 -3.04 12.76
CA HIS A 99 -5.62 -4.42 13.02
C HIS A 99 -5.88 -5.19 11.72
N SER A 100 -6.48 -4.55 10.72
CA SER A 100 -6.76 -5.19 9.43
C SER A 100 -5.50 -5.56 8.67
N ILE A 101 -4.46 -4.74 8.75
CA ILE A 101 -3.24 -4.92 7.96
C ILE A 101 -2.23 -5.80 8.67
N VAL A 102 -2.09 -5.69 10.00
CA VAL A 102 -1.04 -6.38 10.74
C VAL A 102 -1.33 -7.86 10.94
N GLN A 103 -2.60 -8.26 11.08
CA GLN A 103 -2.97 -9.60 11.50
C GLN A 103 -3.24 -10.53 10.31
N MET A 104 -2.26 -10.63 9.42
CA MET A 104 -2.36 -11.50 8.24
C MET A 104 -2.16 -12.97 8.59
N PRO A 105 -2.86 -13.89 7.88
CA PRO A 105 -2.69 -15.32 8.11
C PRO A 105 -1.33 -15.83 7.63
N PRO A 106 -0.86 -16.96 8.21
CA PRO A 106 0.38 -17.58 7.72
C PRO A 106 0.32 -17.89 6.23
N GLY A 107 1.38 -17.56 5.53
CA GLY A 107 1.50 -17.80 4.08
C GLY A 107 1.16 -16.59 3.21
N VAL A 108 0.53 -15.55 3.76
CA VAL A 108 0.23 -14.31 3.03
C VAL A 108 0.77 -13.13 3.86
N PRO A 109 2.08 -12.86 3.82
CA PRO A 109 2.69 -11.83 4.66
C PRO A 109 2.49 -10.42 4.10
N VAL A 110 2.28 -9.48 5.02
CA VAL A 110 2.30 -8.04 4.75
C VAL A 110 3.14 -7.37 5.84
N ALA A 111 4.15 -6.61 5.45
CA ALA A 111 4.96 -5.85 6.39
C ALA A 111 4.22 -4.58 6.79
N CYS A 112 3.58 -4.57 7.96
CA CYS A 112 2.80 -3.43 8.44
C CYS A 112 3.71 -2.41 9.11
N VAL A 113 3.60 -1.16 8.70
CA VAL A 113 4.33 -0.02 9.29
C VAL A 113 3.41 0.80 10.20
N ALA A 114 3.91 1.93 10.72
CA ALA A 114 3.14 2.78 11.62
C ALA A 114 1.90 3.40 10.94
N VAL A 115 0.94 3.81 11.74
CA VAL A 115 -0.27 4.49 11.27
C VAL A 115 0.07 5.90 10.77
N GLY A 116 -0.43 6.26 9.60
CA GLY A 116 -0.35 7.61 9.07
C GLY A 116 1.01 8.01 8.51
N ALA A 117 1.38 9.27 8.68
CA ALA A 117 2.55 9.86 8.03
C ALA A 117 3.87 9.18 8.42
N TRP A 118 4.03 8.73 9.65
CA TRP A 118 5.23 8.01 10.07
C TRP A 118 5.39 6.72 9.26
N GLY A 119 4.28 5.96 9.14
CA GLY A 119 4.28 4.73 8.37
C GLY A 119 4.50 4.97 6.88
N ALA A 120 3.90 6.03 6.34
CA ALA A 120 4.06 6.40 4.94
C ALA A 120 5.53 6.65 4.59
N ARG A 121 6.26 7.35 5.45
CA ARG A 121 7.70 7.60 5.27
C ARG A 121 8.52 6.33 5.46
N ASN A 122 8.26 5.57 6.53
CA ASN A 122 9.00 4.35 6.81
C ASN A 122 8.79 3.27 5.75
N ALA A 123 7.63 3.24 5.12
CA ALA A 123 7.37 2.32 4.01
C ALA A 123 8.35 2.55 2.86
N ALA A 124 8.64 3.81 2.56
CA ALA A 124 9.59 4.15 1.50
C ALA A 124 11.03 3.76 1.88
N LEU A 125 11.39 3.89 3.15
CA LEU A 125 12.73 3.55 3.64
C LEU A 125 12.95 2.03 3.73
N LEU A 126 11.89 1.29 3.99
CA LEU A 126 11.94 -0.16 4.13
C LEU A 126 12.10 -0.86 2.79
#